data_519d385b0837e5b6fda2abda6cc49182
#
_entry.id   519d385b0837e5b6fda2abda6cc49182
#
_cell.length_a   1.000
_cell.length_b   1.000
_cell.length_c   1.000
_cell.angle_alpha   90.00
_cell.angle_beta   90.00
_cell.angle_gamma   90.00
#
_symmetry.space_group_name_H-M   'P 1'
#
loop_
_entity.id
_entity.type
_entity.pdbx_description
1 polymer ?
#
loop_
_entity_poly.entity_id
_entity_poly.type
_entity_poly.pdbx_seq_one_letter_code
_entity_poly.pdbx_strand_id
1 'polypeptide(L)'
;MNNHVLGMVRQWQTLFYDHHYSATNLLDGENTPDIVDVPDFVKLAEAYGCVGMRAFTKDEAIECIKKANEINDRPVLIDFRVWKDAMVWPMVAAGDSNDNVTYKPGVKPLQRAGEND
;
A
#
# COMPACT_ATOMS: atom_id res chain seq x y z
N MET A 1 5.59 0.03 4.11
CA MET A 1 5.00 0.33 2.78
C MET A 1 4.07 1.50 2.93
N ASN A 2 4.33 2.60 2.23
CA ASN A 2 3.63 3.86 2.44
C ASN A 2 3.08 4.39 1.11
N ASN A 3 1.78 4.24 0.91
CA ASN A 3 1.04 4.75 -0.25
C ASN A 3 0.26 6.05 0.03
N HIS A 4 0.37 6.61 1.25
CA HIS A 4 -0.30 7.82 1.71
C HIS A 4 -1.83 7.81 1.64
N VAL A 5 -2.41 6.63 1.64
CA VAL A 5 -3.86 6.46 1.64
C VAL A 5 -4.27 5.33 2.60
N LEU A 6 -5.52 5.30 3.00
CA LEU A 6 -6.13 4.14 3.65
C LEU A 6 -6.49 3.12 2.55
N GLY A 7 -5.47 2.39 2.05
CA GLY A 7 -5.51 1.69 0.77
C GLY A 7 -6.66 0.71 0.60
N MET A 8 -6.93 -0.13 1.59
CA MET A 8 -8.02 -1.12 1.50
C MET A 8 -9.39 -0.43 1.47
N VAL A 9 -9.62 0.56 2.32
CA VAL A 9 -10.89 1.31 2.34
C VAL A 9 -11.06 2.07 1.02
N ARG A 10 -10.00 2.71 0.54
CA ARG A 10 -10.00 3.42 -0.75
C ARG A 10 -10.28 2.49 -1.92
N GLN A 11 -9.76 1.26 -1.91
CA GLN A 11 -10.05 0.25 -2.92
C GLN A 11 -11.56 -0.07 -2.96
N TRP A 12 -12.21 -0.21 -1.82
CA TRP A 12 -13.64 -0.43 -1.75
C TRP A 12 -14.44 0.78 -2.25
N GLN A 13 -14.02 1.98 -1.94
CA GLN A 13 -14.63 3.20 -2.48
C GLN A 13 -14.51 3.25 -4.01
N THR A 14 -13.39 2.80 -4.56
CA THR A 14 -13.23 2.67 -6.01
C THR A 14 -14.20 1.65 -6.62
N LEU A 15 -14.33 0.48 -5.99
CA LEU A 15 -15.04 -0.66 -6.57
C LEU A 15 -16.56 -0.60 -6.34
N PHE A 16 -17.01 -0.09 -5.21
CA PHE A 16 -18.40 -0.21 -4.76
C PHE A 16 -19.10 1.13 -4.59
N TYR A 17 -18.38 2.25 -4.60
CA TYR A 17 -18.92 3.58 -4.32
C TYR A 17 -18.56 4.61 -5.39
N ASP A 18 -18.43 4.17 -6.63
CA ASP A 18 -18.21 5.04 -7.80
C ASP A 18 -17.08 6.08 -7.60
N HIS A 19 -15.95 5.64 -7.05
CA HIS A 19 -14.79 6.49 -6.76
C HIS A 19 -15.06 7.67 -5.80
N HIS A 20 -16.12 7.61 -5.00
CA HIS A 20 -16.36 8.59 -3.94
C HIS A 20 -15.38 8.38 -2.78
N TYR A 21 -14.22 9.03 -2.89
CA TYR A 21 -13.19 8.97 -1.85
C TYR A 21 -13.53 9.92 -0.72
N SER A 22 -13.75 9.39 0.48
CA SER A 22 -14.02 10.16 1.67
C SER A 22 -13.04 9.76 2.76
N ALA A 23 -12.24 10.72 3.25
CA ALA A 23 -11.28 10.56 4.35
C ALA A 23 -10.26 9.42 4.15
N THR A 24 -9.95 9.05 2.91
CA THR A 24 -9.01 7.95 2.59
C THR A 24 -7.73 8.40 1.90
N ASN A 25 -7.69 9.59 1.33
CA ASN A 25 -6.47 10.23 0.83
C ASN A 25 -5.85 11.07 1.96
N LEU A 26 -4.64 10.73 2.39
CA LEU A 26 -4.02 11.34 3.57
C LEU A 26 -3.05 12.47 3.24
N LEU A 27 -2.62 12.61 1.99
CA LEU A 27 -1.64 13.63 1.57
C LEU A 27 -2.22 14.79 0.78
N ASP A 28 -3.28 14.55 0.05
CA ASP A 28 -3.80 15.56 -0.86
C ASP A 28 -5.03 16.18 -0.21
N GLY A 29 -4.97 17.39 0.22
CA GLY A 29 -6.12 18.16 0.72
C GLY A 29 -7.33 18.22 -0.23
N GLU A 30 -7.37 17.35 -1.23
CA GLU A 30 -8.42 17.28 -2.25
C GLU A 30 -9.81 16.96 -1.68
N ASN A 31 -9.91 16.26 -0.54
CA ASN A 31 -11.22 15.89 0.02
C ASN A 31 -11.37 16.13 1.53
N THR A 32 -10.33 16.60 2.20
CA THR A 32 -10.37 16.90 3.64
C THR A 32 -9.39 18.01 3.96
N PRO A 33 -9.83 19.29 3.92
CA PRO A 33 -8.98 20.44 4.19
C PRO A 33 -8.35 20.43 5.59
N ASP A 34 -8.79 19.57 6.48
CA ASP A 34 -8.41 19.53 7.89
C ASP A 34 -7.52 18.34 8.28
N ILE A 35 -7.13 17.46 7.34
CA ILE A 35 -6.24 16.36 7.65
C ILE A 35 -4.78 16.83 7.46
N VAL A 36 -4.09 16.87 8.56
CA VAL A 36 -2.65 17.09 8.65
C VAL A 36 -1.93 16.03 7.80
N ASP A 37 -0.91 16.46 7.06
CA ASP A 37 -0.03 15.59 6.30
C ASP A 37 0.39 14.33 7.08
N VAL A 38 0.51 13.23 6.35
CA VAL A 38 1.08 12.00 6.91
C VAL A 38 2.44 12.32 7.52
N PRO A 39 2.71 11.85 8.75
CA PRO A 39 3.99 12.10 9.40
C PRO A 39 5.18 11.72 8.51
N ASP A 40 6.24 12.49 8.57
CA ASP A 40 7.51 12.09 7.98
C ASP A 40 8.10 10.93 8.82
N PHE A 41 7.91 9.69 8.35
CA PHE A 41 8.33 8.50 9.09
C PHE A 41 9.84 8.38 9.24
N VAL A 42 10.64 9.01 8.37
CA VAL A 42 12.10 9.07 8.52
C VAL A 42 12.45 9.95 9.71
N LYS A 43 11.90 11.16 9.78
CA LYS A 43 12.11 12.04 10.93
C LYS A 43 11.57 11.44 12.23
N LEU A 44 10.45 10.73 12.16
CA LEU A 44 9.89 10.05 13.32
C LEU A 44 10.85 8.96 13.81
N ALA A 45 11.41 8.15 12.92
CA ALA A 45 12.41 7.13 13.27
C ALA A 45 13.64 7.76 13.92
N GLU A 46 14.16 8.83 13.35
CA GLU A 46 15.31 9.58 13.90
C GLU A 46 15.02 10.13 15.29
N ALA A 47 13.81 10.67 15.52
CA ALA A 47 13.39 11.17 16.84
C ALA A 47 13.37 10.06 17.90
N TYR A 48 13.15 8.80 17.51
CA TYR A 48 13.24 7.62 18.38
C TYR A 48 14.64 7.00 18.45
N GLY A 49 15.67 7.64 17.87
CA GLY A 49 17.04 7.13 17.86
C GLY A 49 17.25 5.96 16.89
N CYS A 50 16.31 5.70 16.00
CA CYS A 50 16.43 4.71 14.93
C CYS A 50 17.13 5.32 13.71
N VAL A 51 17.63 4.47 12.80
CA VAL A 51 18.04 4.91 11.47
C VAL A 51 16.81 4.97 10.56
N GLY A 52 16.51 6.15 10.00
CA GLY A 52 15.42 6.34 9.04
C GLY A 52 15.96 6.39 7.62
N MET A 53 15.34 5.64 6.72
CA MET A 53 15.63 5.66 5.28
C MET A 53 14.35 5.75 4.47
N ARG A 54 14.45 6.22 3.22
CA ARG A 54 13.32 6.30 2.29
C ARG A 54 13.72 5.82 0.91
N ALA A 55 12.81 5.10 0.24
CA ALA A 55 13.01 4.61 -1.10
C ALA A 55 11.77 4.85 -1.96
N PHE A 56 11.95 5.39 -3.17
CA PHE A 56 10.92 5.65 -4.18
C PHE A 56 11.02 4.69 -5.35
N THR A 57 12.19 4.10 -5.59
CA THR A 57 12.47 3.21 -6.71
C THR A 57 12.93 1.84 -6.20
N LYS A 58 12.89 0.86 -7.10
CA LYS A 58 13.38 -0.49 -6.81
C LYS A 58 14.86 -0.50 -6.43
N ASP A 59 15.68 0.30 -7.12
CA ASP A 59 17.12 0.32 -6.87
C ASP A 59 17.41 0.98 -5.51
N GLU A 60 16.75 2.07 -5.17
CA GLU A 60 16.82 2.68 -3.84
C GLU A 60 16.36 1.71 -2.74
N ALA A 61 15.30 0.93 -3.00
CA ALA A 61 14.84 -0.08 -2.04
C ALA A 61 15.90 -1.15 -1.78
N ILE A 62 16.57 -1.64 -2.84
CA ILE A 62 17.68 -2.60 -2.72
C ILE A 62 18.82 -2.01 -1.89
N GLU A 63 19.20 -0.76 -2.17
CA GLU A 63 20.27 -0.07 -1.43
C GLU A 63 19.91 0.14 0.05
N CYS A 64 18.67 0.55 0.33
CA CYS A 64 18.19 0.69 1.71
C CYS A 64 18.23 -0.63 2.47
N ILE A 65 17.80 -1.74 1.84
CA ILE A 65 17.84 -3.07 2.46
C ILE A 65 19.28 -3.52 2.73
N LYS A 66 20.21 -3.32 1.78
CA LYS A 66 21.63 -3.64 1.98
C LYS A 66 22.20 -2.87 3.16
N LYS A 67 21.99 -1.55 3.21
CA LYS A 67 22.44 -0.70 4.32
C LYS A 67 21.83 -1.11 5.65
N ALA A 68 20.53 -1.44 5.67
CA ALA A 68 19.85 -1.88 6.88
C ALA A 68 20.47 -3.17 7.45
N ASN A 69 20.87 -4.10 6.59
CA ASN A 69 21.51 -5.36 7.01
C ASN A 69 22.92 -5.18 7.61
N GLU A 70 23.56 -4.04 7.38
CA GLU A 70 24.88 -3.69 7.95
C GLU A 70 24.75 -3.04 9.34
N ILE A 71 23.57 -2.55 9.70
CA ILE A 71 23.30 -1.85 10.96
C ILE A 71 22.79 -2.85 12.00
N ASN A 72 23.60 -3.07 13.05
CA ASN A 72 23.29 -4.06 14.10
C ASN A 72 23.17 -3.45 15.51
N ASP A 73 23.39 -2.15 15.66
CA ASP A 73 23.44 -1.46 16.96
C ASP A 73 22.12 -0.74 17.30
N ARG A 74 21.25 -0.57 16.34
CA ARG A 74 19.96 0.11 16.52
C ARG A 74 18.91 -0.31 15.50
N PRO A 75 17.59 -0.07 15.74
CA PRO A 75 16.54 -0.36 14.78
C PRO A 75 16.66 0.51 13.51
N VAL A 76 16.22 -0.06 12.40
CA VAL A 76 16.15 0.63 11.11
C VAL A 76 14.71 0.67 10.63
N LEU A 77 14.25 1.85 10.21
CA LEU A 77 12.95 2.04 9.56
C LEU A 77 13.18 2.47 8.10
N ILE A 78 12.58 1.76 7.18
CA ILE A 78 12.61 2.13 5.76
C ILE A 78 11.19 2.48 5.29
N ASP A 79 10.98 3.73 4.88
CA ASP A 79 9.73 4.21 4.28
C ASP A 79 9.75 3.92 2.77
N PHE A 80 9.21 2.75 2.38
CA PHE A 80 9.02 2.40 0.98
C PHE A 80 7.81 3.12 0.41
N ARG A 81 8.03 4.07 -0.48
CA ARG A 81 6.97 4.83 -1.15
C ARG A 81 6.41 4.05 -2.31
N VAL A 82 5.14 3.73 -2.24
CA VAL A 82 4.45 2.92 -3.26
C VAL A 82 3.28 3.70 -3.86
N TRP A 83 2.84 3.25 -5.02
CA TRP A 83 1.77 3.89 -5.76
C TRP A 83 0.43 3.82 -5.02
N LYS A 84 -0.24 4.99 -4.90
CA LYS A 84 -1.49 5.15 -4.12
C LYS A 84 -2.68 4.37 -4.68
N ASP A 85 -2.71 4.15 -6.01
CA ASP A 85 -3.80 3.47 -6.69
C ASP A 85 -3.56 1.97 -6.88
N ALA A 86 -2.49 1.43 -6.30
CA ALA A 86 -2.25 -0.01 -6.29
C ALA A 86 -3.34 -0.71 -5.47
N MET A 87 -4.00 -1.69 -6.09
CA MET A 87 -5.05 -2.48 -5.47
C MET A 87 -4.59 -3.89 -5.18
N VAL A 88 -5.18 -4.51 -4.16
CA VAL A 88 -4.92 -5.91 -3.81
C VAL A 88 -5.85 -6.80 -4.63
N TRP A 89 -5.29 -7.72 -5.38
CA TRP A 89 -5.99 -8.69 -6.20
C TRP A 89 -5.38 -10.09 -6.06
N PRO A 90 -6.15 -11.16 -6.18
CA PRO A 90 -7.62 -11.19 -6.23
C PRO A 90 -8.25 -10.84 -4.87
N MET A 91 -9.55 -10.53 -4.86
CA MET A 91 -10.29 -10.28 -3.63
C MET A 91 -11.63 -11.00 -3.61
N VAL A 92 -12.14 -11.27 -2.41
CA VAL A 92 -13.51 -11.75 -2.19
C VAL A 92 -14.28 -10.63 -1.52
N ALA A 93 -15.43 -10.24 -2.09
CA ALA A 93 -16.27 -9.20 -1.51
C ALA A 93 -16.90 -9.69 -0.19
N ALA A 94 -17.22 -8.75 0.70
CA ALA A 94 -17.87 -9.09 1.97
C ALA A 94 -19.23 -9.79 1.71
N GLY A 95 -19.40 -10.97 2.32
CA GLY A 95 -20.60 -11.80 2.14
C GLY A 95 -20.54 -12.79 0.99
N ASP A 96 -19.51 -12.74 0.15
CA ASP A 96 -19.31 -13.68 -0.94
C ASP A 96 -18.61 -14.98 -0.51
N SER A 97 -18.80 -16.03 -1.31
CA SER A 97 -18.06 -17.28 -1.18
C SER A 97 -16.61 -17.14 -1.68
N ASN A 98 -15.69 -17.92 -1.12
CA ASN A 98 -14.32 -18.05 -1.63
C ASN A 98 -14.25 -18.57 -3.08
N ASP A 99 -15.33 -19.12 -3.60
CA ASP A 99 -15.42 -19.54 -5.01
C ASP A 99 -15.78 -18.37 -5.94
N ASN A 100 -16.29 -17.26 -5.39
CA ASN A 100 -16.64 -16.05 -6.13
C ASN A 100 -15.58 -14.95 -5.96
N VAL A 101 -14.45 -15.17 -6.62
CA VAL A 101 -13.28 -14.29 -6.50
C VAL A 101 -13.30 -13.19 -7.56
N THR A 102 -13.15 -11.96 -7.13
CA THR A 102 -13.01 -10.80 -8.02
C THR A 102 -11.56 -10.62 -8.43
N TYR A 103 -11.30 -10.56 -9.73
CA TYR A 103 -9.98 -10.35 -10.31
C TYR A 103 -9.81 -8.91 -10.80
N LYS A 104 -8.56 -8.51 -10.93
CA LYS A 104 -8.24 -7.23 -11.59
C LYS A 104 -8.87 -7.20 -12.99
N PRO A 105 -9.55 -6.11 -13.40
CA PRO A 105 -10.10 -5.97 -14.74
C PRO A 105 -9.05 -6.29 -15.82
N GLY A 106 -9.42 -7.15 -16.79
CA GLY A 106 -8.54 -7.60 -17.86
C GLY A 106 -7.60 -8.78 -17.50
N VAL A 107 -7.60 -9.24 -16.26
CA VAL A 107 -6.88 -10.47 -15.86
C VAL A 107 -7.83 -11.64 -15.89
N LYS A 108 -7.48 -12.68 -16.65
CA LYS A 108 -8.26 -13.94 -16.65
C LYS A 108 -8.01 -14.69 -15.34
N PRO A 109 -9.04 -15.32 -14.74
CA PRO A 109 -8.86 -16.25 -13.64
C PRO A 109 -7.85 -17.34 -13.99
N LEU A 110 -7.07 -17.77 -12.99
CA LEU A 110 -6.28 -19.00 -13.17
C LEU A 110 -7.25 -20.15 -13.37
N GLN A 111 -7.16 -20.80 -14.52
CA GLN A 111 -7.92 -22.03 -14.76
C GLN A 111 -7.45 -23.10 -13.78
N ARG A 112 -8.38 -23.74 -13.08
CA ARG A 112 -8.07 -24.92 -12.28
C ARG A 112 -7.62 -26.04 -13.22
N ALA A 113 -6.55 -26.72 -12.84
CA ALA A 113 -6.11 -27.92 -13.59
C ALA A 113 -7.27 -28.94 -13.59
N GLY A 114 -7.89 -29.18 -14.76
CA GLY A 114 -9.00 -30.12 -14.94
C GLY A 114 -10.31 -29.54 -15.48
N GLU A 115 -10.40 -28.22 -15.73
CA GLU A 115 -11.60 -27.57 -16.30
C GLU A 115 -11.56 -27.47 -17.85
N ASN A 116 -10.81 -28.33 -18.52
CA ASN A 116 -10.88 -28.50 -19.96
C ASN A 116 -11.52 -29.86 -20.24
N ASP A 117 -12.86 -29.89 -20.23
CA ASP A 117 -13.65 -30.90 -20.98
C ASP A 117 -14.99 -30.26 -21.40
#